data_7dd9a10eb0f160ee32b130c3717313bf
#
_entry.id   7dd9a10eb0f160ee32b130c3717313bf
#
_cell.length_a   1.000
_cell.length_b   1.000
_cell.length_c   1.000
_cell.angle_alpha   90.00
_cell.angle_beta   90.00
_cell.angle_gamma   90.00
#
_symmetry.space_group_name_H-M   'P 1'
#
loop_
_entity.id
_entity.type
_entity.pdbx_description
1 polymer ?
#
loop_
_entity_poly.entity_id
_entity_poly.type
_entity_poly.pdbx_seq_one_letter_code
_entity_poly.pdbx_strand_id
1 'polypeptide(L)'
;MIKEILEQLAPLDAQIAALKGSGNDMEAITAHASELAELAVEEDEILRSCGPLTAEDRVFLARHPERPHIDETVSALFTDFFEQRGDRQCKEDSAILGGVARFHGLPVTVIGHRKGSTLEENLACNFGMPGPEGYRKALRLMKQAEKFGRPIITFIDTPGAYPGKDAEERGQGEAIARNLMEMSGLTVPVIAVVTGEGSSGGALALSVANHILMLENAVYSVLSPEGFASILWKDASRSGEACEMMKLTAQDLYRDGIVEEVIPEPLGGAQRGHAALFEHLDTALRNHLRELCRMNGRQLADQRYKKYRQIGETRNA
;
A
#
# COMPACT_ATOMS: atom_id res chain seq x y z
N MET A 1 -11.68 -18.27 -6.25
CA MET A 1 -13.00 -18.13 -5.55
C MET A 1 -13.51 -16.69 -5.57
N ILE A 2 -12.80 -15.71 -5.01
CA ILE A 2 -13.26 -14.30 -5.03
C ILE A 2 -13.43 -13.73 -6.43
N LYS A 3 -12.56 -14.10 -7.38
CA LYS A 3 -12.67 -13.69 -8.78
C LYS A 3 -14.01 -14.07 -9.41
N GLU A 4 -14.47 -15.28 -9.18
CA GLU A 4 -15.75 -15.77 -9.70
C GLU A 4 -16.94 -15.03 -9.06
N ILE A 5 -16.84 -14.73 -7.78
CA ILE A 5 -17.84 -13.93 -7.06
C ILE A 5 -17.92 -12.50 -7.63
N LEU A 6 -16.78 -11.86 -7.87
CA LEU A 6 -16.75 -10.52 -8.47
C LEU A 6 -17.28 -10.53 -9.92
N GLU A 7 -17.01 -11.58 -10.69
CA GLU A 7 -17.62 -11.77 -12.01
C GLU A 7 -19.16 -11.93 -11.94
N GLN A 8 -19.68 -12.60 -10.92
CA GLN A 8 -21.13 -12.70 -10.65
C GLN A 8 -21.75 -11.37 -10.25
N LEU A 9 -21.01 -10.51 -9.57
CA LEU A 9 -21.47 -9.18 -9.14
C LEU A 9 -21.47 -8.15 -10.26
N ALA A 10 -20.72 -8.35 -11.34
CA ALA A 10 -20.58 -7.36 -12.41
C ALA A 10 -21.93 -6.87 -13.01
N PRO A 11 -22.96 -7.71 -13.23
CA PRO A 11 -24.28 -7.24 -13.67
C PRO A 11 -24.99 -6.37 -12.63
N LEU A 12 -24.86 -6.72 -11.34
CA LEU A 12 -25.44 -5.99 -10.21
C LEU A 12 -24.76 -4.63 -10.05
N ASP A 13 -23.43 -4.58 -10.12
CA ASP A 13 -22.64 -3.36 -10.10
C ASP A 13 -23.03 -2.41 -11.24
N ALA A 14 -23.25 -2.94 -12.43
CA ALA A 14 -23.72 -2.16 -13.59
C ALA A 14 -25.12 -1.57 -13.35
N GLN A 15 -26.03 -2.32 -12.73
CA GLN A 15 -27.37 -1.85 -12.36
C GLN A 15 -27.30 -0.74 -11.30
N ILE A 16 -26.49 -0.94 -10.23
CA ILE A 16 -26.27 0.06 -9.17
C ILE A 16 -25.68 1.34 -9.77
N ALA A 17 -24.70 1.22 -10.67
CA ALA A 17 -24.10 2.38 -11.33
C ALA A 17 -25.10 3.14 -12.21
N ALA A 18 -25.96 2.42 -12.94
CA ALA A 18 -27.01 3.02 -13.77
C ALA A 18 -28.02 3.82 -12.92
N LEU A 19 -28.43 3.27 -11.78
CA LEU A 19 -29.37 3.94 -10.85
C LEU A 19 -28.77 5.16 -10.14
N LYS A 20 -27.45 5.15 -9.87
CA LYS A 20 -26.73 6.29 -9.27
C LYS A 20 -26.51 7.46 -10.26
N GLY A 21 -26.63 7.21 -11.56
CA GLY A 21 -26.40 8.22 -12.60
C GLY A 21 -24.93 8.61 -12.78
N SER A 22 -24.66 9.53 -13.70
CA SER A 22 -23.31 9.99 -13.98
C SER A 22 -22.74 10.78 -12.80
N GLY A 23 -21.62 10.32 -12.23
CA GLY A 23 -20.93 11.02 -11.16
C GLY A 23 -21.61 10.94 -9.78
N ASN A 24 -22.40 9.91 -9.52
CA ASN A 24 -23.20 9.78 -8.28
C ASN A 24 -24.16 10.96 -8.08
N ASP A 25 -25.07 11.14 -9.02
CA ASP A 25 -26.10 12.17 -8.97
C ASP A 25 -26.98 12.00 -7.72
N MET A 26 -26.99 13.00 -6.85
CA MET A 26 -27.76 12.98 -5.59
C MET A 26 -29.27 12.91 -5.81
N GLU A 27 -29.80 13.50 -6.92
CA GLU A 27 -31.22 13.41 -7.25
C GLU A 27 -31.58 11.99 -7.68
N ALA A 28 -30.74 11.34 -8.52
CA ALA A 28 -30.92 9.97 -8.95
C ALA A 28 -30.81 9.00 -7.75
N ILE A 29 -29.82 9.15 -6.90
CA ILE A 29 -29.63 8.36 -5.67
C ILE A 29 -30.85 8.47 -4.75
N THR A 30 -31.39 9.68 -4.57
CA THR A 30 -32.56 9.88 -3.73
C THR A 30 -33.83 9.28 -4.35
N ALA A 31 -33.98 9.41 -5.67
CA ALA A 31 -35.12 8.85 -6.38
C ALA A 31 -35.16 7.30 -6.34
N HIS A 32 -33.99 6.66 -6.34
CA HIS A 32 -33.83 5.19 -6.36
C HIS A 32 -33.37 4.60 -5.02
N ALA A 33 -33.49 5.33 -3.91
CA ALA A 33 -32.92 4.94 -2.62
C ALA A 33 -33.37 3.55 -2.12
N SER A 34 -34.65 3.19 -2.31
CA SER A 34 -35.18 1.88 -1.90
C SER A 34 -34.58 0.74 -2.73
N GLU A 35 -34.53 0.91 -4.05
CA GLU A 35 -34.01 -0.08 -4.98
C GLU A 35 -32.49 -0.25 -4.77
N LEU A 36 -31.75 0.84 -4.59
CA LEU A 36 -30.33 0.80 -4.27
C LEU A 36 -30.05 0.08 -2.94
N ALA A 37 -30.92 0.23 -1.93
CA ALA A 37 -30.79 -0.48 -0.67
C ALA A 37 -31.03 -1.99 -0.81
N GLU A 38 -31.99 -2.41 -1.62
CA GLU A 38 -32.25 -3.82 -1.91
C GLU A 38 -31.07 -4.46 -2.66
N LEU A 39 -30.55 -3.78 -3.70
CA LEU A 39 -29.39 -4.26 -4.44
C LEU A 39 -28.12 -4.33 -3.57
N ALA A 40 -27.93 -3.41 -2.64
CA ALA A 40 -26.80 -3.44 -1.70
C ALA A 40 -26.90 -4.64 -0.73
N VAL A 41 -28.10 -5.05 -0.33
CA VAL A 41 -28.30 -6.27 0.47
C VAL A 41 -27.97 -7.53 -0.33
N GLU A 42 -28.42 -7.59 -1.59
CA GLU A 42 -28.11 -8.70 -2.48
C GLU A 42 -26.60 -8.82 -2.75
N GLU A 43 -25.94 -7.68 -3.00
CA GLU A 43 -24.49 -7.58 -3.13
C GLU A 43 -23.77 -8.16 -1.91
N ASP A 44 -24.16 -7.74 -0.72
CA ASP A 44 -23.59 -8.19 0.56
C ASP A 44 -23.79 -9.71 0.78
N GLU A 45 -24.95 -10.24 0.42
CA GLU A 45 -25.24 -11.68 0.52
C GLU A 45 -24.35 -12.51 -0.41
N ILE A 46 -24.18 -12.06 -1.65
CA ILE A 46 -23.29 -12.70 -2.62
C ILE A 46 -21.84 -12.67 -2.12
N LEU A 47 -21.34 -11.51 -1.65
CA LEU A 47 -19.98 -11.37 -1.12
C LEU A 47 -19.75 -12.26 0.10
N ARG A 48 -20.71 -12.35 1.02
CA ARG A 48 -20.61 -13.22 2.20
C ARG A 48 -20.61 -14.70 1.85
N SER A 49 -21.19 -15.08 0.71
CA SER A 49 -21.16 -16.47 0.24
C SER A 49 -19.77 -16.97 -0.14
N CYS A 50 -18.83 -16.05 -0.37
CA CYS A 50 -17.44 -16.34 -0.72
C CYS A 50 -16.70 -17.15 0.38
N GLY A 51 -17.12 -17.03 1.65
CA GLY A 51 -16.39 -17.62 2.76
C GLY A 51 -15.02 -16.97 3.00
N PRO A 52 -14.11 -17.64 3.75
CA PRO A 52 -12.79 -17.10 4.06
C PRO A 52 -11.89 -17.06 2.83
N LEU A 53 -11.29 -15.90 2.56
CA LEU A 53 -10.38 -15.70 1.43
C LEU A 53 -9.06 -16.49 1.61
N THR A 54 -8.63 -17.15 0.54
CA THR A 54 -7.30 -17.78 0.45
C THR A 54 -6.20 -16.74 0.26
N ALA A 55 -4.94 -17.14 0.39
CA ALA A 55 -3.81 -16.26 0.08
C ALA A 55 -3.79 -15.83 -1.40
N GLU A 56 -4.19 -16.72 -2.31
CA GLU A 56 -4.32 -16.42 -3.74
C GLU A 56 -5.43 -15.38 -4.01
N ASP A 57 -6.59 -15.50 -3.35
CA ASP A 57 -7.66 -14.51 -3.43
C ASP A 57 -7.19 -13.13 -2.97
N ARG A 58 -6.39 -13.07 -1.89
CA ARG A 58 -5.82 -11.81 -1.41
C ARG A 58 -4.79 -11.21 -2.37
N VAL A 59 -3.96 -12.03 -3.01
CA VAL A 59 -3.04 -11.57 -4.08
C VAL A 59 -3.84 -10.98 -5.25
N PHE A 60 -4.94 -11.63 -5.64
CA PHE A 60 -5.81 -11.12 -6.68
C PHE A 60 -6.41 -9.74 -6.30
N LEU A 61 -6.93 -9.61 -5.08
CA LEU A 61 -7.47 -8.34 -4.57
C LEU A 61 -6.40 -7.26 -4.40
N ALA A 62 -5.19 -7.62 -3.93
CA ALA A 62 -4.08 -6.68 -3.80
C ALA A 62 -3.68 -6.03 -5.13
N ARG A 63 -3.84 -6.77 -6.23
CA ARG A 63 -3.51 -6.34 -7.60
C ARG A 63 -4.69 -5.75 -8.36
N HIS A 64 -5.86 -5.63 -7.72
CA HIS A 64 -7.06 -5.14 -8.42
C HIS A 64 -6.83 -3.71 -8.92
N PRO A 65 -7.08 -3.43 -10.23
CA PRO A 65 -6.73 -2.13 -10.83
C PRO A 65 -7.53 -0.94 -10.26
N GLU A 66 -8.71 -1.19 -9.70
CA GLU A 66 -9.57 -0.16 -9.10
C GLU A 66 -9.33 0.02 -7.59
N ARG A 67 -8.27 -0.58 -7.01
CA ARG A 67 -7.89 -0.24 -5.64
C ARG A 67 -7.51 1.23 -5.55
N PRO A 68 -7.84 1.92 -4.44
CA PRO A 68 -7.44 3.31 -4.26
C PRO A 68 -5.94 3.48 -4.38
N HIS A 69 -5.51 4.35 -5.29
CA HIS A 69 -4.12 4.70 -5.48
C HIS A 69 -3.67 5.79 -4.52
N ILE A 70 -2.38 6.09 -4.51
CA ILE A 70 -1.81 7.09 -3.60
C ILE A 70 -2.41 8.48 -3.80
N ASP A 71 -2.76 8.86 -5.02
CA ASP A 71 -3.34 10.18 -5.32
C ASP A 71 -4.70 10.36 -4.64
N GLU A 72 -5.54 9.33 -4.69
CA GLU A 72 -6.84 9.29 -4.00
C GLU A 72 -6.66 9.26 -2.49
N THR A 73 -5.72 8.44 -1.99
CA THR A 73 -5.40 8.36 -0.57
C THR A 73 -4.93 9.70 -0.03
N VAL A 74 -4.06 10.40 -0.77
CA VAL A 74 -3.58 11.73 -0.38
C VAL A 74 -4.72 12.75 -0.37
N SER A 75 -5.58 12.72 -1.38
CA SER A 75 -6.73 13.63 -1.47
C SER A 75 -7.75 13.40 -0.36
N ALA A 76 -7.93 12.16 0.09
CA ALA A 76 -8.91 11.79 1.12
C ALA A 76 -8.41 12.07 2.55
N LEU A 77 -7.14 11.86 2.83
CA LEU A 77 -6.61 11.86 4.20
C LEU A 77 -5.83 13.12 4.57
N PHE A 78 -5.33 13.88 3.60
CA PHE A 78 -4.42 14.99 3.87
C PHE A 78 -4.93 16.30 3.30
N THR A 79 -4.56 17.40 3.96
CA THR A 79 -4.78 18.76 3.46
C THR A 79 -3.47 19.43 3.11
N ASP A 80 -3.53 20.49 2.31
CA ASP A 80 -2.35 21.31 1.94
C ASP A 80 -1.20 20.49 1.34
N PHE A 81 -1.51 19.43 0.57
CA PHE A 81 -0.47 18.63 -0.04
C PHE A 81 0.29 19.42 -1.10
N PHE A 82 1.60 19.50 -0.92
CA PHE A 82 2.52 20.13 -1.86
C PHE A 82 3.53 19.09 -2.37
N GLU A 83 3.34 18.65 -3.61
CA GLU A 83 4.23 17.69 -4.27
C GLU A 83 5.64 18.26 -4.46
N GLN A 84 6.65 17.47 -4.13
CA GLN A 84 8.06 17.80 -4.33
C GLN A 84 8.72 16.83 -5.29
N ARG A 85 9.00 17.28 -6.49
CA ARG A 85 9.53 16.49 -7.60
C ARG A 85 11.06 16.45 -7.63
N GLY A 86 11.59 15.43 -8.32
CA GLY A 86 12.99 15.25 -8.66
C GLY A 86 13.88 14.75 -7.53
N ASP A 87 14.90 13.98 -7.92
CA ASP A 87 15.91 13.45 -7.01
C ASP A 87 17.04 14.46 -6.69
N ARG A 88 17.06 15.62 -7.37
CA ARG A 88 18.11 16.66 -7.29
C ARG A 88 19.47 16.22 -7.82
N GLN A 89 19.52 15.13 -8.58
CA GLN A 89 20.75 14.60 -9.19
C GLN A 89 20.60 14.37 -10.70
N CYS A 90 19.52 13.68 -11.10
CA CYS A 90 19.32 13.29 -12.49
C CYS A 90 17.97 13.75 -13.04
N LYS A 91 16.85 13.24 -12.54
CA LYS A 91 15.51 13.52 -13.09
C LYS A 91 14.38 13.26 -12.10
N GLU A 92 13.15 13.45 -12.57
CA GLU A 92 11.93 13.00 -11.90
C GLU A 92 11.69 11.52 -12.16
N ASP A 93 11.03 10.86 -11.20
CA ASP A 93 10.45 9.55 -11.36
C ASP A 93 8.98 9.60 -10.90
N SER A 94 8.08 9.43 -11.86
CA SER A 94 6.64 9.49 -11.63
C SER A 94 6.08 8.30 -10.85
N ALA A 95 6.84 7.19 -10.73
CA ALA A 95 6.46 6.02 -9.94
C ALA A 95 6.50 6.27 -8.43
N ILE A 96 7.06 7.40 -7.99
CA ILE A 96 7.01 7.87 -6.60
C ILE A 96 6.29 9.22 -6.53
N LEU A 97 5.18 9.27 -5.80
CA LEU A 97 4.58 10.52 -5.32
C LEU A 97 5.24 10.89 -4.00
N GLY A 98 5.56 12.15 -3.78
CA GLY A 98 6.08 12.58 -2.49
C GLY A 98 5.98 14.08 -2.27
N GLY A 99 5.75 14.48 -1.03
CA GLY A 99 5.60 15.88 -0.69
C GLY A 99 5.37 16.12 0.80
N VAL A 100 5.01 17.36 1.11
CA VAL A 100 4.59 17.78 2.44
C VAL A 100 3.10 17.99 2.48
N ALA A 101 2.47 17.69 3.62
CA ALA A 101 1.04 17.81 3.79
C ALA A 101 0.71 18.11 5.26
N ARG A 102 -0.58 18.25 5.56
CA ARG A 102 -1.10 18.23 6.94
C ARG A 102 -2.01 17.03 7.13
N PHE A 103 -1.80 16.32 8.22
CA PHE A 103 -2.70 15.28 8.71
C PHE A 103 -3.31 15.75 10.02
N HIS A 104 -4.62 16.07 10.03
CA HIS A 104 -5.30 16.72 11.17
C HIS A 104 -4.53 17.92 11.74
N GLY A 105 -4.02 18.77 10.85
CA GLY A 105 -3.23 19.95 11.21
C GLY A 105 -1.77 19.70 11.54
N LEU A 106 -1.34 18.44 11.77
CA LEU A 106 0.06 18.07 11.97
C LEU A 106 0.82 18.09 10.64
N PRO A 107 1.91 18.86 10.51
CA PRO A 107 2.75 18.80 9.33
C PRO A 107 3.43 17.43 9.20
N VAL A 108 3.26 16.77 8.06
CA VAL A 108 3.83 15.45 7.77
C VAL A 108 4.52 15.44 6.41
N THR A 109 5.37 14.46 6.18
CA THR A 109 5.91 14.13 4.86
C THR A 109 5.24 12.84 4.39
N VAL A 110 4.63 12.88 3.21
CA VAL A 110 3.95 11.74 2.57
C VAL A 110 4.75 11.29 1.37
N ILE A 111 5.00 10.00 1.26
CA ILE A 111 5.75 9.39 0.14
C ILE A 111 5.07 8.07 -0.21
N GLY A 112 4.95 7.73 -1.48
CA GLY A 112 4.45 6.40 -1.81
C GLY A 112 4.61 6.04 -3.28
N HIS A 113 4.40 4.77 -3.57
CA HIS A 113 4.39 4.26 -4.93
C HIS A 113 3.15 4.76 -5.64
N ARG A 114 3.33 5.17 -6.89
CA ARG A 114 2.25 5.69 -7.73
C ARG A 114 1.99 4.72 -8.88
N LYS A 115 0.76 4.27 -8.97
CA LYS A 115 0.17 3.60 -10.14
C LYS A 115 -0.83 4.54 -10.79
N GLY A 116 -1.05 4.38 -12.09
CA GLY A 116 -2.08 5.13 -12.81
C GLY A 116 -3.41 4.37 -12.84
N SER A 117 -4.49 5.09 -13.10
CA SER A 117 -5.82 4.52 -13.32
C SER A 117 -6.06 4.16 -14.80
N THR A 118 -5.28 4.73 -15.70
CA THR A 118 -5.29 4.45 -17.13
C THR A 118 -4.00 3.76 -17.58
N LEU A 119 -4.01 3.14 -18.76
CA LEU A 119 -2.81 2.53 -19.33
C LEU A 119 -1.70 3.58 -19.55
N GLU A 120 -2.06 4.77 -20.02
CA GLU A 120 -1.11 5.86 -20.26
C GLU A 120 -0.43 6.31 -18.95
N GLU A 121 -1.21 6.52 -17.91
CA GLU A 121 -0.69 6.87 -16.58
C GLU A 121 0.17 5.75 -15.99
N ASN A 122 -0.23 4.49 -16.14
CA ASN A 122 0.55 3.34 -15.70
C ASN A 122 1.89 3.25 -16.44
N LEU A 123 1.92 3.49 -17.75
CA LEU A 123 3.16 3.56 -18.52
C LEU A 123 4.05 4.71 -18.01
N ALA A 124 3.49 5.89 -17.74
CA ALA A 124 4.23 7.03 -17.20
C ALA A 124 4.83 6.77 -15.80
N CYS A 125 4.18 5.91 -15.00
CA CYS A 125 4.62 5.52 -13.66
C CYS A 125 5.36 4.16 -13.63
N ASN A 126 5.77 3.61 -14.77
CA ASN A 126 6.37 2.26 -14.86
C ASN A 126 5.57 1.20 -14.09
N PHE A 127 4.23 1.27 -14.11
CA PHE A 127 3.35 0.37 -13.35
C PHE A 127 3.66 0.31 -11.84
N GLY A 128 4.05 1.44 -11.26
CA GLY A 128 4.44 1.53 -9.85
C GLY A 128 5.81 0.93 -9.54
N MET A 129 6.67 0.76 -10.55
CA MET A 129 8.05 0.28 -10.40
C MET A 129 9.04 1.45 -10.46
N PRO A 130 9.53 1.97 -9.34
CA PRO A 130 10.47 3.08 -9.35
C PRO A 130 11.84 2.69 -9.89
N GLY A 131 12.46 3.62 -10.60
CA GLY A 131 13.88 3.63 -10.88
C GLY A 131 14.70 4.20 -9.72
N PRO A 132 16.03 4.29 -9.85
CA PRO A 132 16.90 4.81 -8.81
C PRO A 132 16.59 6.26 -8.43
N GLU A 133 16.07 7.04 -9.37
CA GLU A 133 15.66 8.43 -9.15
C GLU A 133 14.48 8.52 -8.16
N GLY A 134 13.53 7.60 -8.24
CA GLY A 134 12.39 7.53 -7.31
C GLY A 134 12.85 7.27 -5.88
N TYR A 135 13.75 6.31 -5.67
CA TYR A 135 14.31 6.01 -4.35
C TYR A 135 15.16 7.16 -3.80
N ARG A 136 15.99 7.80 -4.63
CA ARG A 136 16.75 9.00 -4.22
C ARG A 136 15.84 10.18 -3.87
N LYS A 137 14.76 10.39 -4.64
CA LYS A 137 13.71 11.39 -4.32
C LYS A 137 13.09 11.09 -2.97
N ALA A 138 12.68 9.85 -2.72
CA ALA A 138 12.11 9.42 -1.45
C ALA A 138 13.09 9.69 -0.28
N LEU A 139 14.35 9.30 -0.41
CA LEU A 139 15.37 9.56 0.62
C LEU A 139 15.56 11.05 0.88
N ARG A 140 15.61 11.87 -0.17
CA ARG A 140 15.72 13.32 -0.03
C ARG A 140 14.57 13.90 0.81
N LEU A 141 13.34 13.42 0.57
CA LEU A 141 12.16 13.84 1.33
C LEU A 141 12.20 13.36 2.78
N MET A 142 12.65 12.14 3.02
CA MET A 142 12.85 11.59 4.37
C MET A 142 13.90 12.39 5.16
N LYS A 143 15.03 12.72 4.57
CA LYS A 143 16.06 13.56 5.21
C LYS A 143 15.59 14.99 5.47
N GLN A 144 14.75 15.53 4.56
CA GLN A 144 14.10 16.81 4.78
C GLN A 144 13.09 16.74 5.94
N ALA A 145 12.32 15.66 6.03
CA ALA A 145 11.38 15.42 7.13
C ALA A 145 12.10 15.37 8.47
N GLU A 146 13.21 14.61 8.54
CA GLU A 146 14.06 14.51 9.73
C GLU A 146 14.59 15.87 10.16
N LYS A 147 15.14 16.65 9.21
CA LYS A 147 15.67 18.00 9.48
C LYS A 147 14.64 18.94 10.11
N PHE A 148 13.38 18.83 9.71
CA PHE A 148 12.30 19.70 10.16
C PHE A 148 11.39 19.06 11.24
N GLY A 149 11.75 17.87 11.72
CA GLY A 149 11.00 17.17 12.77
C GLY A 149 9.61 16.69 12.36
N ARG A 150 9.37 16.45 11.06
CA ARG A 150 8.07 16.00 10.56
C ARG A 150 7.99 14.47 10.57
N PRO A 151 6.88 13.88 11.06
CA PRO A 151 6.59 12.48 10.83
C PRO A 151 6.56 12.14 9.34
N ILE A 152 6.93 10.90 9.03
CA ILE A 152 6.93 10.35 7.67
C ILE A 152 5.86 9.27 7.60
N ILE A 153 5.01 9.35 6.58
CA ILE A 153 4.02 8.32 6.25
C ILE A 153 4.34 7.84 4.85
N THR A 154 4.59 6.52 4.70
CA THR A 154 4.85 5.93 3.40
C THR A 154 3.72 4.98 2.99
N PHE A 155 3.35 4.99 1.71
CA PHE A 155 2.35 4.10 1.11
C PHE A 155 3.02 3.18 0.11
N ILE A 156 2.84 1.87 0.28
CA ILE A 156 3.53 0.84 -0.49
C ILE A 156 2.52 0.11 -1.38
N ASP A 157 2.68 0.26 -2.69
CA ASP A 157 1.95 -0.49 -3.71
C ASP A 157 2.81 -0.62 -4.98
N THR A 158 3.67 -1.65 -5.00
CA THR A 158 4.62 -1.89 -6.09
C THR A 158 4.85 -3.39 -6.31
N PRO A 159 4.92 -3.84 -7.56
CA PRO A 159 5.40 -5.19 -7.89
C PRO A 159 6.92 -5.35 -7.69
N GLY A 160 7.64 -4.25 -7.44
CA GLY A 160 9.08 -4.22 -7.21
C GLY A 160 9.76 -2.99 -7.80
N ALA A 161 11.08 -2.96 -7.68
CA ALA A 161 11.89 -1.94 -8.34
C ALA A 161 11.95 -2.20 -9.86
N TYR A 162 12.06 -1.13 -10.66
CA TYR A 162 12.17 -1.26 -12.12
C TYR A 162 13.42 -2.07 -12.50
N PRO A 163 13.25 -3.21 -13.24
CA PRO A 163 14.35 -4.15 -13.50
C PRO A 163 15.11 -3.84 -14.79
N GLY A 164 15.06 -2.61 -15.28
CA GLY A 164 15.71 -2.22 -16.53
C GLY A 164 17.23 -2.10 -16.40
N LYS A 165 17.95 -2.47 -17.45
CA LYS A 165 19.41 -2.33 -17.53
C LYS A 165 19.88 -0.91 -17.23
N ASP A 166 19.18 0.07 -17.76
CA ASP A 166 19.45 1.49 -17.56
C ASP A 166 19.24 1.94 -16.09
N ALA A 167 18.35 1.32 -15.36
CA ALA A 167 18.18 1.56 -13.92
C ALA A 167 19.37 1.00 -13.13
N GLU A 168 19.85 -0.20 -13.48
CA GLU A 168 21.05 -0.79 -12.86
C GLU A 168 22.29 0.08 -13.12
N GLU A 169 22.48 0.55 -14.35
CA GLU A 169 23.59 1.45 -14.73
C GLU A 169 23.55 2.79 -13.96
N ARG A 170 22.37 3.25 -13.54
CA ARG A 170 22.17 4.47 -12.72
C ARG A 170 22.11 4.20 -11.21
N GLY A 171 22.43 2.99 -10.77
CA GLY A 171 22.60 2.63 -9.36
C GLY A 171 21.31 2.24 -8.63
N GLN A 172 20.46 1.40 -9.24
CA GLN A 172 19.21 0.92 -8.64
C GLN A 172 19.44 0.24 -7.29
N GLY A 173 20.37 -0.72 -7.22
CA GLY A 173 20.70 -1.45 -6.00
C GLY A 173 21.28 -0.53 -4.91
N GLU A 174 22.13 0.44 -5.27
CA GLU A 174 22.69 1.41 -4.33
C GLU A 174 21.59 2.31 -3.75
N ALA A 175 20.67 2.83 -4.60
CA ALA A 175 19.62 3.71 -4.14
C ALA A 175 18.67 3.02 -3.15
N ILE A 176 18.32 1.75 -3.40
CA ILE A 176 17.52 0.92 -2.49
C ILE A 176 18.29 0.68 -1.18
N ALA A 177 19.52 0.19 -1.24
CA ALA A 177 20.32 -0.13 -0.07
C ALA A 177 20.53 1.10 0.82
N ARG A 178 20.73 2.26 0.20
CA ARG A 178 20.89 3.52 0.92
C ARG A 178 19.61 3.94 1.64
N ASN A 179 18.44 3.76 1.03
CA ASN A 179 17.17 4.01 1.69
C ASN A 179 17.02 3.14 2.95
N LEU A 180 17.30 1.83 2.87
CA LEU A 180 17.22 0.95 4.02
C LEU A 180 18.13 1.43 5.16
N MET A 181 19.38 1.74 4.83
CA MET A 181 20.38 2.20 5.81
C MET A 181 19.93 3.51 6.47
N GLU A 182 19.54 4.50 5.68
CA GLU A 182 19.17 5.82 6.21
C GLU A 182 17.83 5.78 6.99
N MET A 183 16.84 5.03 6.50
CA MET A 183 15.57 4.85 7.21
C MET A 183 15.75 4.19 8.57
N SER A 184 16.70 3.27 8.70
CA SER A 184 16.97 2.60 9.98
C SER A 184 17.37 3.58 11.08
N GLY A 185 18.05 4.68 10.72
CA GLY A 185 18.57 5.69 11.63
C GLY A 185 17.70 6.94 11.82
N LEU A 186 16.59 7.09 11.08
CA LEU A 186 15.76 8.29 11.18
C LEU A 186 15.26 8.56 12.60
N THR A 187 15.31 9.82 13.00
CA THR A 187 14.96 10.30 14.37
C THR A 187 13.56 10.93 14.45
N VAL A 188 12.74 10.74 13.43
CA VAL A 188 11.33 11.13 13.38
C VAL A 188 10.44 9.89 13.28
N PRO A 189 9.15 9.98 13.66
CA PRO A 189 8.19 8.89 13.45
C PRO A 189 8.14 8.47 12.00
N VAL A 190 8.16 7.17 11.73
CA VAL A 190 7.97 6.60 10.39
C VAL A 190 6.88 5.53 10.46
N ILE A 191 5.82 5.71 9.71
CA ILE A 191 4.74 4.73 9.52
C ILE A 191 4.73 4.33 8.06
N ALA A 192 4.75 3.02 7.80
CA ALA A 192 4.59 2.47 6.46
C ALA A 192 3.22 1.77 6.37
N VAL A 193 2.49 2.01 5.28
CA VAL A 193 1.20 1.39 5.01
C VAL A 193 1.29 0.61 3.71
N VAL A 194 1.15 -0.71 3.76
CA VAL A 194 1.06 -1.53 2.55
C VAL A 194 -0.39 -1.52 2.07
N THR A 195 -0.64 -0.87 0.94
CA THR A 195 -2.00 -0.63 0.44
C THR A 195 -2.44 -1.59 -0.68
N GLY A 196 -1.49 -2.27 -1.28
CA GLY A 196 -1.73 -3.23 -2.35
C GLY A 196 -0.64 -4.28 -2.38
N GLU A 197 0.12 -4.38 -3.45
CA GLU A 197 1.24 -5.29 -3.58
C GLU A 197 2.53 -4.64 -3.07
N GLY A 198 3.17 -5.24 -2.06
CA GLY A 198 4.48 -4.81 -1.56
C GLY A 198 5.55 -5.84 -1.90
N SER A 199 6.27 -5.67 -3.01
CA SER A 199 7.23 -6.65 -3.45
C SER A 199 8.68 -6.19 -3.34
N SER A 200 9.52 -7.12 -2.83
CA SER A 200 10.98 -7.10 -2.89
C SER A 200 11.64 -5.84 -2.31
N GLY A 201 12.86 -5.56 -2.76
CA GLY A 201 13.62 -4.37 -2.39
C GLY A 201 12.91 -3.06 -2.72
N GLY A 202 12.04 -3.06 -3.73
CA GLY A 202 11.24 -1.90 -4.09
C GLY A 202 10.30 -1.45 -2.97
N ALA A 203 9.58 -2.38 -2.39
CA ALA A 203 8.73 -2.12 -1.24
C ALA A 203 9.56 -1.84 0.02
N LEU A 204 10.61 -2.62 0.26
CA LEU A 204 11.44 -2.51 1.45
C LEU A 204 12.12 -1.14 1.55
N ALA A 205 12.50 -0.54 0.41
CA ALA A 205 13.14 0.78 0.35
C ALA A 205 12.27 1.94 0.88
N LEU A 206 10.97 1.71 1.11
CA LEU A 206 10.04 2.68 1.71
C LEU A 206 9.39 2.17 3.00
N SER A 207 9.71 0.96 3.49
CA SER A 207 8.99 0.33 4.58
C SER A 207 9.82 0.01 5.84
N VAL A 208 11.07 0.47 5.93
CA VAL A 208 11.85 0.38 7.17
C VAL A 208 11.33 1.42 8.17
N ALA A 209 10.22 1.10 8.83
CA ALA A 209 9.43 2.00 9.64
C ALA A 209 9.36 1.59 11.11
N ASN A 210 8.92 2.51 11.97
CA ASN A 210 8.58 2.21 13.36
C ASN A 210 7.38 1.27 13.42
N HIS A 211 6.32 1.60 12.67
CA HIS A 211 5.13 0.77 12.53
C HIS A 211 4.85 0.50 11.06
N ILE A 212 4.55 -0.75 10.75
CA ILE A 212 4.09 -1.19 9.43
C ILE A 212 2.62 -1.59 9.58
N LEU A 213 1.74 -0.94 8.83
CA LEU A 213 0.33 -1.26 8.75
C LEU A 213 0.06 -1.90 7.40
N MET A 214 -0.92 -2.79 7.33
CA MET A 214 -1.31 -3.39 6.06
C MET A 214 -2.82 -3.36 5.88
N LEU A 215 -3.30 -3.03 4.70
CA LEU A 215 -4.69 -3.28 4.36
C LEU A 215 -4.96 -4.79 4.36
N GLU A 216 -6.18 -5.18 4.72
CA GLU A 216 -6.57 -6.57 4.97
C GLU A 216 -6.25 -7.53 3.82
N ASN A 217 -6.40 -7.07 2.58
CA ASN A 217 -6.10 -7.86 1.39
C ASN A 217 -4.82 -7.41 0.67
N ALA A 218 -4.00 -6.58 1.30
CA ALA A 218 -2.66 -6.30 0.81
C ALA A 218 -1.72 -7.49 1.03
N VAL A 219 -0.67 -7.56 0.23
CA VAL A 219 0.37 -8.60 0.34
C VAL A 219 1.75 -7.97 0.42
N TYR A 220 2.65 -8.60 1.18
CA TYR A 220 4.01 -8.11 1.33
C TYR A 220 4.98 -9.28 1.30
N SER A 221 5.88 -9.30 0.30
CA SER A 221 6.72 -10.47 0.01
C SER A 221 8.07 -10.09 -0.62
N VAL A 222 9.00 -11.05 -0.60
CA VAL A 222 10.33 -10.89 -1.20
C VAL A 222 10.30 -10.95 -2.73
N LEU A 223 9.32 -11.65 -3.32
CA LEU A 223 9.11 -11.79 -4.76
C LEU A 223 7.65 -12.17 -5.03
N SER A 224 7.23 -12.15 -6.30
CA SER A 224 5.88 -12.57 -6.66
C SER A 224 5.68 -14.09 -6.50
N PRO A 225 4.45 -14.56 -6.24
CA PRO A 225 4.14 -15.99 -6.17
C PRO A 225 4.53 -16.75 -7.44
N GLU A 226 4.35 -16.15 -8.61
CA GLU A 226 4.75 -16.73 -9.90
C GLU A 226 6.28 -16.87 -9.98
N GLY A 227 7.03 -15.87 -9.50
CA GLY A 227 8.48 -15.90 -9.41
C GLY A 227 8.97 -16.98 -8.44
N PHE A 228 8.33 -17.10 -7.27
CA PHE A 228 8.62 -18.13 -6.28
C PHE A 228 8.40 -19.54 -6.86
N ALA A 229 7.24 -19.77 -7.49
CA ALA A 229 6.90 -21.04 -8.12
C ALA A 229 7.89 -21.41 -9.25
N SER A 230 8.26 -20.43 -10.07
CA SER A 230 9.24 -20.62 -11.15
C SER A 230 10.62 -21.00 -10.63
N ILE A 231 11.08 -20.40 -9.54
CA ILE A 231 12.38 -20.69 -8.94
C ILE A 231 12.38 -22.07 -8.28
N LEU A 232 11.35 -22.34 -7.45
CA LEU A 232 11.32 -23.55 -6.63
C LEU A 232 10.92 -24.80 -7.42
N TRP A 233 9.92 -24.69 -8.30
CA TRP A 233 9.33 -25.83 -9.01
C TRP A 233 9.53 -25.81 -10.51
N LYS A 234 10.10 -24.73 -11.07
CA LYS A 234 10.23 -24.52 -12.51
C LYS A 234 8.87 -24.44 -13.23
N ASP A 235 7.82 -24.07 -12.50
CA ASP A 235 6.45 -24.02 -12.98
C ASP A 235 5.69 -22.84 -12.36
N ALA A 236 5.54 -21.75 -13.12
CA ALA A 236 4.81 -20.54 -12.68
C ALA A 236 3.30 -20.77 -12.45
N SER A 237 2.71 -21.82 -13.04
CA SER A 237 1.28 -22.11 -12.88
C SER A 237 0.91 -22.56 -11.46
N ARG A 238 1.89 -22.94 -10.64
CA ARG A 238 1.74 -23.29 -9.23
C ARG A 238 1.76 -22.07 -8.29
N SER A 239 1.47 -20.87 -8.80
CA SER A 239 1.45 -19.63 -8.01
C SER A 239 0.47 -19.67 -6.83
N GLY A 240 -0.68 -20.35 -6.94
CA GLY A 240 -1.62 -20.52 -5.83
C GLY A 240 -1.01 -21.28 -4.65
N GLU A 241 -0.29 -22.39 -4.92
CA GLU A 241 0.45 -23.13 -3.90
C GLU A 241 1.58 -22.29 -3.29
N ALA A 242 2.25 -21.49 -4.12
CA ALA A 242 3.28 -20.56 -3.66
C ALA A 242 2.71 -19.51 -2.68
N CYS A 243 1.53 -18.95 -2.94
CA CYS A 243 0.88 -17.99 -2.05
C CYS A 243 0.73 -18.53 -0.62
N GLU A 244 0.30 -19.79 -0.49
CA GLU A 244 0.12 -20.43 0.82
C GLU A 244 1.45 -20.68 1.56
N MET A 245 2.51 -21.02 0.81
CA MET A 245 3.83 -21.29 1.39
C MET A 245 4.55 -20.00 1.81
N MET A 246 4.39 -18.93 1.06
CA MET A 246 5.13 -17.69 1.27
C MET A 246 4.71 -16.91 2.50
N LYS A 247 3.52 -17.16 3.07
CA LYS A 247 3.00 -16.45 4.24
C LYS A 247 3.03 -14.93 4.05
N LEU A 248 2.51 -14.46 2.90
CA LEU A 248 2.64 -13.08 2.43
C LEU A 248 1.44 -12.18 2.77
N THR A 249 0.40 -12.75 3.40
CA THR A 249 -0.82 -11.99 3.72
C THR A 249 -0.66 -11.10 4.94
N ALA A 250 -1.48 -10.06 5.05
CA ALA A 250 -1.48 -9.17 6.21
C ALA A 250 -1.67 -9.95 7.52
N GLN A 251 -2.54 -10.97 7.52
CA GLN A 251 -2.82 -11.82 8.68
C GLN A 251 -1.62 -12.67 9.07
N ASP A 252 -0.90 -13.24 8.11
CA ASP A 252 0.34 -13.99 8.37
C ASP A 252 1.41 -13.10 9.00
N LEU A 253 1.65 -11.94 8.41
CA LEU A 253 2.69 -11.01 8.85
C LEU A 253 2.37 -10.34 10.20
N TYR A 254 1.09 -10.13 10.48
CA TYR A 254 0.63 -9.69 11.81
C TYR A 254 0.87 -10.75 12.88
N ARG A 255 0.53 -12.02 12.59
CA ARG A 255 0.79 -13.16 13.48
C ARG A 255 2.29 -13.34 13.76
N ASP A 256 3.12 -13.10 12.74
CA ASP A 256 4.57 -13.22 12.85
C ASP A 256 5.23 -11.98 13.49
N GLY A 257 4.46 -10.95 13.84
CA GLY A 257 4.93 -9.74 14.52
C GLY A 257 5.75 -8.79 13.64
N ILE A 258 5.56 -8.88 12.31
CA ILE A 258 6.20 -7.99 11.33
C ILE A 258 5.35 -6.73 11.13
N VAL A 259 4.03 -6.88 11.16
CA VAL A 259 3.02 -5.84 10.98
C VAL A 259 2.35 -5.53 12.32
N GLU A 260 2.17 -4.26 12.64
CA GLU A 260 1.55 -3.80 13.89
C GLU A 260 0.03 -3.79 13.84
N GLU A 261 -0.57 -3.55 12.68
CA GLU A 261 -2.03 -3.51 12.53
C GLU A 261 -2.46 -3.95 11.13
N VAL A 262 -3.52 -4.74 11.07
CA VAL A 262 -4.26 -5.07 9.84
C VAL A 262 -5.48 -4.16 9.76
N ILE A 263 -5.56 -3.33 8.74
CA ILE A 263 -6.63 -2.36 8.53
C ILE A 263 -7.75 -3.03 7.73
N PRO A 264 -8.97 -3.10 8.27
CA PRO A 264 -10.09 -3.76 7.60
C PRO A 264 -10.42 -3.13 6.25
N GLU A 265 -10.74 -3.97 5.28
CA GLU A 265 -11.28 -3.55 3.98
C GLU A 265 -12.80 -3.84 3.92
N PRO A 266 -13.53 -3.12 3.06
CA PRO A 266 -14.91 -3.50 2.71
C PRO A 266 -14.98 -4.92 2.17
N LEU A 267 -16.13 -5.57 2.30
CA LEU A 267 -16.38 -6.87 1.67
C LEU A 267 -16.10 -6.79 0.17
N GLY A 268 -15.40 -7.78 -0.35
CA GLY A 268 -14.98 -7.83 -1.76
C GLY A 268 -13.75 -7.00 -2.11
N GLY A 269 -13.16 -6.26 -1.14
CA GLY A 269 -11.90 -5.54 -1.30
C GLY A 269 -12.01 -4.02 -1.28
N ALA A 270 -10.85 -3.36 -1.24
CA ALA A 270 -10.72 -1.90 -1.10
C ALA A 270 -11.45 -1.10 -2.19
N GLN A 271 -11.56 -1.64 -3.41
CA GLN A 271 -12.22 -1.00 -4.54
C GLN A 271 -13.75 -0.82 -4.36
N ARG A 272 -14.37 -1.55 -3.42
CA ARG A 272 -15.82 -1.53 -3.22
C ARG A 272 -16.31 -0.48 -2.21
N GLY A 273 -15.41 0.16 -1.46
CA GLY A 273 -15.86 1.13 -0.46
C GLY A 273 -14.75 2.05 0.02
N HIS A 274 -14.31 2.97 -0.84
CA HIS A 274 -13.21 3.90 -0.55
C HIS A 274 -13.44 4.73 0.73
N ALA A 275 -14.66 5.22 0.97
CA ALA A 275 -14.95 6.05 2.14
C ALA A 275 -14.70 5.31 3.47
N ALA A 276 -15.25 4.10 3.62
CA ALA A 276 -15.04 3.29 4.82
C ALA A 276 -13.58 2.90 5.00
N LEU A 277 -12.87 2.57 3.92
CA LEU A 277 -11.45 2.27 3.95
C LEU A 277 -10.64 3.48 4.47
N PHE A 278 -10.92 4.68 3.96
CA PHE A 278 -10.21 5.89 4.39
C PHE A 278 -10.52 6.27 5.83
N GLU A 279 -11.72 6.00 6.35
CA GLU A 279 -12.04 6.17 7.78
C GLU A 279 -11.21 5.21 8.67
N HIS A 280 -11.06 3.95 8.26
CA HIS A 280 -10.21 2.99 8.96
C HIS A 280 -8.74 3.43 8.93
N LEU A 281 -8.23 3.83 7.76
CA LEU A 281 -6.88 4.35 7.58
C LEU A 281 -6.62 5.61 8.42
N ASP A 282 -7.54 6.57 8.41
CA ASP A 282 -7.45 7.79 9.23
C ASP A 282 -7.31 7.45 10.71
N THR A 283 -8.17 6.56 11.19
CA THR A 283 -8.19 6.15 12.59
C THR A 283 -6.88 5.46 12.99
N ALA A 284 -6.40 4.52 12.18
CA ALA A 284 -5.15 3.80 12.41
C ALA A 284 -3.95 4.77 12.41
N LEU A 285 -3.80 5.59 11.38
CA LEU A 285 -2.71 6.55 11.28
C LEU A 285 -2.70 7.53 12.46
N ARG A 286 -3.86 8.03 12.89
CA ARG A 286 -3.99 8.92 14.03
C ARG A 286 -3.53 8.27 15.34
N ASN A 287 -3.89 7.00 15.56
CA ASN A 287 -3.51 6.28 16.76
C ASN A 287 -2.00 6.03 16.80
N HIS A 288 -1.43 5.51 15.72
CA HIS A 288 0.00 5.24 15.63
C HIS A 288 0.86 6.51 15.69
N LEU A 289 0.45 7.59 15.00
CA LEU A 289 1.14 8.89 15.11
C LEU A 289 1.12 9.43 16.53
N ARG A 290 -0.03 9.34 17.23
CA ARG A 290 -0.15 9.79 18.62
C ARG A 290 0.81 9.07 19.55
N GLU A 291 1.02 7.77 19.35
CA GLU A 291 1.98 6.97 20.09
C GLU A 291 3.42 7.42 19.79
N LEU A 292 3.80 7.37 18.52
CA LEU A 292 5.18 7.62 18.08
C LEU A 292 5.63 9.07 18.32
N CYS A 293 4.74 10.05 18.19
CA CYS A 293 5.07 11.46 18.46
C CYS A 293 5.35 11.78 19.95
N ARG A 294 5.08 10.83 20.88
CA ARG A 294 5.49 10.96 22.29
C ARG A 294 6.92 10.54 22.53
N MET A 295 7.54 9.86 21.58
CA MET A 295 8.91 9.36 21.67
C MET A 295 9.91 10.41 21.17
N ASN A 296 11.06 10.50 21.79
CA ASN A 296 12.16 11.31 21.26
C ASN A 296 12.91 10.56 20.14
N GLY A 297 13.74 11.27 19.36
CA GLY A 297 14.42 10.72 18.20
C GLY A 297 15.26 9.46 18.49
N ARG A 298 15.93 9.40 19.65
CA ARG A 298 16.70 8.22 20.05
C ARG A 298 15.80 7.03 20.33
N GLN A 299 14.70 7.25 21.04
CA GLN A 299 13.72 6.20 21.32
C GLN A 299 13.10 5.63 20.03
N LEU A 300 12.83 6.48 19.05
CA LEU A 300 12.32 6.06 17.74
C LEU A 300 13.33 5.18 16.98
N ALA A 301 14.59 5.60 16.92
CA ALA A 301 15.63 4.80 16.27
C ALA A 301 15.89 3.47 17.01
N ASP A 302 15.94 3.49 18.36
CA ASP A 302 16.13 2.29 19.18
C ASP A 302 14.95 1.32 19.06
N GLN A 303 13.71 1.81 19.00
CA GLN A 303 12.51 1.00 18.82
C GLN A 303 12.55 0.30 17.45
N ARG A 304 12.86 1.03 16.39
CA ARG A 304 13.01 0.49 15.04
C ARG A 304 14.11 -0.58 14.96
N TYR A 305 15.29 -0.28 15.54
CA TYR A 305 16.39 -1.25 15.60
C TYR A 305 15.96 -2.54 16.30
N LYS A 306 15.31 -2.47 17.46
CA LYS A 306 14.84 -3.64 18.21
C LYS A 306 13.81 -4.45 17.42
N LYS A 307 12.84 -3.77 16.77
CA LYS A 307 11.84 -4.42 15.94
C LYS A 307 12.50 -5.30 14.87
N TYR A 308 13.39 -4.73 14.06
CA TYR A 308 14.02 -5.47 12.95
C TYR A 308 15.00 -6.55 13.44
N ARG A 309 15.60 -6.39 14.60
CA ARG A 309 16.45 -7.43 15.20
C ARG A 309 15.66 -8.64 15.70
N GLN A 310 14.41 -8.45 16.09
CA GLN A 310 13.53 -9.53 16.55
C GLN A 310 12.90 -10.35 15.43
N ILE A 311 12.85 -9.81 14.20
CA ILE A 311 12.30 -10.53 13.05
C ILE A 311 13.18 -11.76 12.76
N GLY A 312 12.56 -12.95 12.74
CA GLY A 312 13.26 -14.23 12.50
C GLY A 312 13.93 -14.84 13.73
N GLU A 313 13.88 -14.19 14.90
CA GLU A 313 14.24 -14.88 16.13
C GLU A 313 13.22 -15.99 16.40
N THR A 314 13.69 -17.21 16.49
CA THR A 314 12.86 -18.35 16.92
C THR A 314 12.36 -18.05 18.32
N ARG A 315 11.07 -17.77 18.49
CA ARG A 315 10.45 -17.80 19.80
C ARG A 315 10.58 -19.26 20.27
N ASN A 316 11.51 -19.53 21.18
CA ASN A 316 11.54 -20.79 21.88
C ASN A 316 10.18 -20.92 22.57
N ALA A 317 9.33 -21.80 22.05
CA ALA A 317 8.02 -22.12 22.58
C ALA A 317 8.15 -22.85 23.92
#